data_276f8bb6d6a29eecad123003cf205b9f
#
_entry.id   276f8bb6d6a29eecad123003cf205b9f
#
_cell.length_a   1.000
_cell.length_b   1.000
_cell.length_c   1.000
_cell.angle_alpha   90.00
_cell.angle_beta   90.00
_cell.angle_gamma   90.00
#
_symmetry.space_group_name_H-M   'P 1'
#
loop_
_entity.id
_entity.type
_entity.pdbx_description
1 polymer ?
#
loop_
_entity_poly.entity_id
_entity_poly.type
_entity_poly.pdbx_seq_one_letter_code
_entity_poly.pdbx_strand_id
1 'polypeptide(L)'
;MNNNELKESPWDGLHEECGVFGMYDFDGNDVASSIYYGLFALQHRGQESCGIAVSETNGPKGKVTSYKDMGLVNEVFTGKQLEAMKGDIGVGHVRYSTAGSSTRENAQPLVLNYVKGTLALAHNGNLINAKELRKDLEYTGAIFQTTIDSEVI
;
A
#
# COMPACT_ATOMS: atom_id res chain seq x y z
N MET A 1 2.70 50.45 -0.08
CA MET A 1 3.48 49.41 0.59
C MET A 1 2.54 48.70 1.56
N ASN A 2 1.90 47.63 1.14
CA ASN A 2 1.11 46.77 2.01
C ASN A 2 1.62 45.34 1.80
N ASN A 3 2.54 44.96 2.68
CA ASN A 3 2.96 43.57 2.81
C ASN A 3 1.88 42.83 3.64
N ASN A 4 0.89 42.26 2.95
CA ASN A 4 0.11 41.16 3.51
C ASN A 4 0.95 39.88 3.33
N GLU A 5 1.89 39.67 4.22
CA GLU A 5 2.40 38.32 4.50
C GLU A 5 1.25 37.55 5.13
N LEU A 6 0.56 36.76 4.32
CA LEU A 6 -0.30 35.69 4.81
C LEU A 6 0.58 34.78 5.65
N LYS A 7 0.47 34.89 6.98
CA LYS A 7 1.07 33.94 7.91
C LYS A 7 0.45 32.58 7.57
N GLU A 8 1.26 31.70 6.95
CA GLU A 8 0.90 30.30 6.80
C GLU A 8 0.51 29.75 8.19
N SER A 9 -0.65 29.14 8.28
CA SER A 9 -1.11 28.50 9.49
C SER A 9 -0.11 27.40 9.87
N PRO A 10 0.25 27.25 11.16
CA PRO A 10 1.08 26.12 11.59
C PRO A 10 0.54 24.74 11.23
N TRP A 11 -0.72 24.68 10.78
CA TRP A 11 -1.44 23.46 10.38
C TRP A 11 -1.44 23.22 8.86
N ASP A 12 -0.96 24.18 8.05
CA ASP A 12 -0.90 24.06 6.58
C ASP A 12 0.11 23.01 6.08
N GLY A 13 0.90 22.40 6.96
CA GLY A 13 1.88 21.36 6.65
C GLY A 13 1.48 19.93 6.99
N LEU A 14 0.34 19.71 7.66
CA LEU A 14 -0.14 18.38 8.01
C LEU A 14 -1.19 17.92 6.99
N HIS A 15 -0.72 17.37 5.87
CA HIS A 15 -1.60 16.69 4.93
C HIS A 15 -1.77 15.23 5.35
N GLU A 16 -3.02 14.80 5.46
CA GLU A 16 -3.33 13.39 5.67
C GLU A 16 -3.11 12.62 4.37
N GLU A 17 -2.08 11.80 4.34
CA GLU A 17 -1.65 11.09 3.15
C GLU A 17 -1.64 9.59 3.41
N CYS A 18 -2.25 8.83 2.49
CA CYS A 18 -2.31 7.37 2.53
C CYS A 18 -3.02 6.78 3.77
N GLY A 19 -3.38 5.52 3.68
CA GLY A 19 -3.91 4.74 4.78
C GLY A 19 -3.50 3.27 4.65
N VAL A 20 -3.13 2.67 5.77
CA VAL A 20 -2.79 1.25 5.88
C VAL A 20 -3.79 0.59 6.83
N PHE A 21 -4.27 -0.59 6.44
CA PHE A 21 -5.13 -1.42 7.28
C PHE A 21 -4.65 -2.87 7.21
N GLY A 22 -4.37 -3.47 8.36
CA GLY A 22 -3.98 -4.87 8.46
C GLY A 22 -4.93 -5.66 9.36
N MET A 23 -5.15 -6.93 9.04
CA MET A 23 -6.00 -7.82 9.81
C MET A 23 -5.45 -9.24 9.83
N TYR A 24 -5.62 -9.90 10.97
CA TYR A 24 -5.43 -11.33 11.15
C TYR A 24 -6.65 -11.91 11.89
N ASP A 25 -7.24 -12.96 11.35
CA ASP A 25 -8.35 -13.68 11.96
C ASP A 25 -7.86 -14.99 12.57
N PHE A 26 -7.99 -15.13 13.89
CA PHE A 26 -7.51 -16.31 14.63
C PHE A 26 -8.37 -17.56 14.42
N ASP A 27 -9.60 -17.39 13.95
CA ASP A 27 -10.55 -18.48 13.66
C ASP A 27 -10.43 -18.98 12.21
N GLY A 28 -9.54 -18.35 11.41
CA GLY A 28 -9.24 -18.75 10.04
C GLY A 28 -10.28 -18.27 9.01
N ASN A 29 -11.06 -17.22 9.32
CA ASN A 29 -12.00 -16.64 8.38
C ASN A 29 -11.28 -15.71 7.38
N ASP A 30 -11.85 -15.59 6.17
CA ASP A 30 -11.33 -14.70 5.13
C ASP A 30 -11.42 -13.22 5.55
N VAL A 31 -10.28 -12.51 5.51
CA VAL A 31 -10.17 -11.11 5.97
C VAL A 31 -10.34 -10.06 4.87
N ALA A 32 -10.38 -10.45 3.60
CA ALA A 32 -10.42 -9.51 2.47
C ALA A 32 -11.56 -8.49 2.57
N SER A 33 -12.77 -8.94 2.91
CA SER A 33 -13.93 -8.06 3.06
C SER A 33 -13.78 -7.08 4.24
N SER A 34 -13.20 -7.53 5.36
CA SER A 34 -12.95 -6.67 6.51
C SER A 34 -11.89 -5.61 6.19
N ILE A 35 -10.84 -5.99 5.45
CA ILE A 35 -9.82 -5.05 4.96
C ILE A 35 -10.44 -4.05 3.99
N TYR A 36 -11.31 -4.50 3.07
CA TYR A 36 -12.05 -3.60 2.17
C TYR A 36 -12.81 -2.52 2.94
N TYR A 37 -13.59 -2.90 3.96
CA TYR A 37 -14.32 -1.91 4.77
C TYR A 37 -13.40 -1.00 5.57
N GLY A 38 -12.27 -1.52 6.06
CA GLY A 38 -11.23 -0.72 6.70
C GLY A 38 -10.64 0.32 5.75
N LEU A 39 -10.31 -0.07 4.52
CA LEU A 39 -9.81 0.85 3.48
C LEU A 39 -10.88 1.84 3.04
N PHE A 40 -12.15 1.41 2.93
CA PHE A 40 -13.25 2.31 2.60
C PHE A 40 -13.41 3.41 3.66
N ALA A 41 -13.27 3.07 4.94
CA ALA A 41 -13.27 4.05 6.03
C ALA A 41 -12.07 5.01 5.97
N LEU A 42 -10.93 4.54 5.44
CA LEU A 42 -9.71 5.34 5.24
C LEU A 42 -9.66 6.07 3.88
N GLN A 43 -10.68 5.93 3.03
CA GLN A 43 -10.68 6.43 1.65
C GLN A 43 -10.43 7.94 1.54
N HIS A 44 -10.86 8.72 2.54
CA HIS A 44 -10.61 10.17 2.61
C HIS A 44 -9.11 10.52 2.66
N ARG A 45 -8.25 9.58 3.09
CA ARG A 45 -6.80 9.75 3.18
C ARG A 45 -6.07 9.43 1.86
N GLY A 46 -6.68 8.61 0.97
CA GLY A 46 -6.04 8.20 -0.28
C GLY A 46 -7.07 7.89 -1.36
N GLN A 47 -7.06 8.69 -2.43
CA GLN A 47 -8.07 8.63 -3.50
C GLN A 47 -7.47 8.30 -4.88
N GLU A 48 -6.19 7.97 -4.93
CA GLU A 48 -5.50 7.73 -6.20
C GLU A 48 -5.47 6.26 -6.58
N SER A 49 -5.10 5.41 -5.64
CA SER A 49 -5.05 3.97 -5.85
C SER A 49 -5.28 3.22 -4.55
N CYS A 50 -5.67 1.97 -4.66
CA CYS A 50 -5.83 1.10 -3.51
C CYS A 50 -5.46 -0.34 -3.87
N GLY A 51 -5.21 -1.14 -2.83
CA GLY A 51 -4.90 -2.55 -3.00
C GLY A 51 -5.06 -3.33 -1.71
N ILE A 52 -5.24 -4.64 -1.87
CA ILE A 52 -5.34 -5.62 -0.80
C ILE A 52 -4.46 -6.82 -1.15
N ALA A 53 -3.76 -7.36 -0.17
CA ALA A 53 -3.05 -8.63 -0.26
C ALA A 53 -3.45 -9.50 0.94
N VAL A 54 -3.77 -10.77 0.69
CA VAL A 54 -4.16 -11.75 1.70
C VAL A 54 -3.39 -13.04 1.53
N SER A 55 -3.25 -13.80 2.61
CA SER A 55 -2.61 -15.11 2.63
C SER A 55 -3.29 -16.01 3.65
N GLU A 56 -3.25 -17.32 3.40
CA GLU A 56 -3.68 -18.35 4.35
C GLU A 56 -2.50 -18.75 5.23
N THR A 57 -2.59 -18.55 6.56
CA THR A 57 -1.51 -18.93 7.50
C THR A 57 -1.27 -20.43 7.55
N ASN A 58 -2.32 -21.24 7.31
CA ASN A 58 -2.27 -22.70 7.23
C ASN A 58 -2.20 -23.24 5.79
N GLY A 59 -2.13 -22.35 4.80
CA GLY A 59 -2.08 -22.68 3.38
C GLY A 59 -0.68 -22.99 2.86
N PRO A 60 -0.55 -23.15 1.55
CA PRO A 60 0.75 -23.37 0.90
C PRO A 60 1.68 -22.19 1.16
N LYS A 61 2.90 -22.48 1.61
CA LYS A 61 3.91 -21.45 1.88
C LYS A 61 4.16 -20.58 0.64
N GLY A 62 4.22 -19.28 0.88
CA GLY A 62 4.54 -18.29 -0.16
C GLY A 62 3.36 -17.92 -1.07
N LYS A 63 2.14 -18.39 -0.80
CA LYS A 63 0.97 -18.01 -1.60
C LYS A 63 0.32 -16.77 -1.01
N VAL A 64 0.47 -15.65 -1.71
CA VAL A 64 -0.26 -14.41 -1.44
C VAL A 64 -1.18 -14.13 -2.63
N THR A 65 -2.45 -13.88 -2.35
CA THR A 65 -3.40 -13.39 -3.34
C THR A 65 -3.51 -11.88 -3.17
N SER A 66 -3.29 -11.12 -4.25
CA SER A 66 -3.35 -9.67 -4.20
C SER A 66 -4.09 -9.10 -5.40
N TYR A 67 -4.77 -7.99 -5.16
CA TYR A 67 -5.34 -7.15 -6.21
C TYR A 67 -5.13 -5.68 -5.85
N LYS A 68 -4.72 -4.88 -6.83
CA LYS A 68 -4.52 -3.44 -6.68
C LYS A 68 -4.75 -2.74 -8.01
N ASP A 69 -5.30 -1.54 -7.97
CA ASP A 69 -5.48 -0.72 -9.16
C ASP A 69 -5.58 0.77 -8.80
N MET A 70 -5.62 1.60 -9.85
CA MET A 70 -5.90 3.02 -9.74
C MET A 70 -7.40 3.22 -9.53
N GLY A 71 -7.78 4.14 -8.66
CA GLY A 71 -9.17 4.49 -8.35
C GLY A 71 -9.55 4.30 -6.89
N LEU A 72 -10.83 4.56 -6.61
CA LEU A 72 -11.41 4.46 -5.28
C LEU A 72 -11.65 2.99 -4.88
N VAL A 73 -11.68 2.71 -3.59
CA VAL A 73 -11.85 1.34 -3.06
C VAL A 73 -13.10 0.65 -3.62
N ASN A 74 -14.20 1.37 -3.73
CA ASN A 74 -15.46 0.83 -4.27
C ASN A 74 -15.49 0.72 -5.81
N GLU A 75 -14.55 1.35 -6.50
CA GLU A 75 -14.38 1.22 -7.96
C GLU A 75 -13.46 0.05 -8.30
N VAL A 76 -12.39 -0.11 -7.51
CA VAL A 76 -11.36 -1.12 -7.72
C VAL A 76 -11.82 -2.51 -7.28
N PHE A 77 -12.55 -2.62 -6.17
CA PHE A 77 -12.97 -3.91 -5.62
C PHE A 77 -14.46 -4.20 -5.85
N THR A 78 -14.72 -5.27 -6.54
CA THR A 78 -16.06 -5.88 -6.69
C THR A 78 -16.26 -7.02 -5.70
N GLY A 79 -17.51 -7.37 -5.39
CA GLY A 79 -17.81 -8.53 -4.54
C GLY A 79 -17.14 -9.82 -5.03
N LYS A 80 -17.14 -10.06 -6.35
CA LYS A 80 -16.49 -11.24 -6.96
C LYS A 80 -14.98 -11.28 -6.73
N GLN A 81 -14.31 -10.13 -6.77
CA GLN A 81 -12.87 -10.06 -6.49
C GLN A 81 -12.58 -10.34 -5.02
N LEU A 82 -13.36 -9.78 -4.10
CA LEU A 82 -13.22 -10.03 -2.66
C LEU A 82 -13.47 -11.50 -2.31
N GLU A 83 -14.48 -12.12 -2.89
CA GLU A 83 -14.77 -13.54 -2.70
C GLU A 83 -13.64 -14.46 -3.19
N ALA A 84 -12.90 -14.05 -4.21
CA ALA A 84 -11.76 -14.80 -4.74
C ALA A 84 -10.48 -14.63 -3.89
N MET A 85 -10.43 -13.63 -3.01
CA MET A 85 -9.28 -13.33 -2.16
C MET A 85 -9.41 -14.07 -0.82
N LYS A 86 -8.94 -15.32 -0.81
CA LYS A 86 -8.95 -16.18 0.37
C LYS A 86 -7.73 -15.99 1.23
N GLY A 87 -7.91 -15.94 2.55
CA GLY A 87 -6.85 -15.83 3.52
C GLY A 87 -7.31 -15.23 4.84
N ASP A 88 -6.69 -15.68 5.92
CA ASP A 88 -6.96 -15.30 7.31
C ASP A 88 -6.03 -14.18 7.81
N ILE A 89 -5.03 -13.81 7.03
CA ILE A 89 -4.16 -12.66 7.26
C ILE A 89 -4.06 -11.78 6.00
N GLY A 90 -4.02 -10.47 6.19
CA GLY A 90 -3.87 -9.57 5.05
C GLY A 90 -3.56 -8.14 5.43
N VAL A 91 -3.19 -7.37 4.40
CA VAL A 91 -2.90 -5.93 4.48
C VAL A 91 -3.50 -5.23 3.29
N GLY A 92 -4.00 -4.03 3.52
CA GLY A 92 -4.52 -3.14 2.49
C GLY A 92 -3.93 -1.74 2.60
N HIS A 93 -3.99 -1.01 1.50
CA HIS A 93 -3.48 0.35 1.38
C HIS A 93 -4.39 1.21 0.49
N VAL A 94 -4.57 2.47 0.88
CA VAL A 94 -5.10 3.54 0.04
C VAL A 94 -4.02 4.61 -0.11
N ARG A 95 -3.75 5.03 -1.36
CA ARG A 95 -2.66 5.93 -1.68
C ARG A 95 -3.17 7.32 -2.03
N TYR A 96 -2.49 8.32 -1.48
CA TYR A 96 -2.50 9.69 -1.95
C TYR A 96 -1.15 10.00 -2.59
N SER A 97 -1.14 10.62 -3.77
CA SER A 97 0.12 10.85 -4.51
C SER A 97 0.89 12.04 -3.95
N THR A 98 2.01 11.76 -3.29
CA THR A 98 2.97 12.79 -2.87
C THR A 98 4.32 12.65 -3.54
N ALA A 99 4.72 11.43 -3.88
CA ALA A 99 5.98 11.12 -4.54
C ALA A 99 5.83 9.89 -5.45
N GLY A 100 6.54 9.91 -6.58
CA GLY A 100 6.51 8.86 -7.59
C GLY A 100 5.42 9.08 -8.64
N SER A 101 5.47 8.30 -9.73
CA SER A 101 4.46 8.36 -10.78
C SER A 101 3.15 7.72 -10.31
N SER A 102 2.02 8.32 -10.72
CA SER A 102 0.68 7.77 -10.50
C SER A 102 0.42 6.63 -11.47
N THR A 103 1.01 5.46 -11.18
CA THR A 103 0.87 4.26 -12.00
C THR A 103 0.46 3.08 -11.14
N ARG A 104 -0.18 2.08 -11.76
CA ARG A 104 -0.63 0.87 -11.10
C ARG A 104 0.51 0.10 -10.42
N GLU A 105 1.71 0.13 -10.99
CA GLU A 105 2.89 -0.52 -10.43
C GLU A 105 3.22 0.03 -9.04
N ASN A 106 3.03 1.35 -8.86
CA ASN A 106 3.28 2.06 -7.60
C ASN A 106 2.12 1.95 -6.59
N ALA A 107 0.98 1.36 -6.96
CA ALA A 107 -0.07 1.05 -6.00
C ALA A 107 0.44 0.00 -5.00
N GLN A 108 0.02 0.12 -3.74
CA GLN A 108 0.38 -0.81 -2.68
C GLN A 108 -0.81 -1.69 -2.29
N PRO A 109 -0.61 -2.87 -1.71
CA PRO A 109 0.65 -3.43 -1.23
C PRO A 109 1.64 -3.80 -2.34
N LEU A 110 2.94 -3.66 -2.05
CA LEU A 110 4.00 -4.25 -2.85
C LEU A 110 4.07 -5.74 -2.54
N VAL A 111 3.98 -6.59 -3.55
CA VAL A 111 4.06 -8.04 -3.39
C VAL A 111 5.28 -8.56 -4.14
N LEU A 112 6.21 -9.13 -3.38
CA LEU A 112 7.50 -9.61 -3.87
C LEU A 112 7.66 -11.10 -3.58
N ASN A 113 8.13 -11.85 -4.58
CA ASN A 113 8.50 -13.24 -4.43
C ASN A 113 10.01 -13.36 -4.29
N TYR A 114 10.46 -14.08 -3.27
CA TYR A 114 11.87 -14.31 -3.03
C TYR A 114 12.09 -15.72 -2.44
N VAL A 115 13.34 -16.10 -2.20
CA VAL A 115 13.72 -17.48 -1.81
C VAL A 115 13.04 -18.01 -0.54
N LYS A 116 12.60 -17.12 0.37
CA LYS A 116 11.90 -17.50 1.63
C LYS A 116 10.37 -17.52 1.50
N GLY A 117 9.82 -17.14 0.33
CA GLY A 117 8.38 -17.10 0.08
C GLY A 117 7.92 -15.80 -0.56
N THR A 118 6.77 -15.31 -0.15
CA THR A 118 6.19 -14.06 -0.64
C THR A 118 6.09 -13.05 0.49
N LEU A 119 6.48 -11.82 0.22
CA LEU A 119 6.32 -10.66 1.09
C LEU A 119 5.24 -9.74 0.52
N ALA A 120 4.29 -9.33 1.35
CA ALA A 120 3.38 -8.23 1.04
C ALA A 120 3.67 -7.07 1.98
N LEU A 121 4.00 -5.90 1.42
CA LEU A 121 4.39 -4.71 2.17
C LEU A 121 3.47 -3.54 1.83
N ALA A 122 2.90 -2.92 2.86
CA ALA A 122 2.20 -1.64 2.76
C ALA A 122 2.86 -0.63 3.71
N HIS A 123 3.16 0.55 3.21
CA HIS A 123 3.88 1.59 3.94
C HIS A 123 3.18 2.94 3.76
N ASN A 124 2.88 3.58 4.86
CA ASN A 124 2.44 4.97 4.90
C ASN A 124 3.59 5.83 5.45
N GLY A 125 4.32 6.46 4.57
CA GLY A 125 5.48 7.26 4.92
C GLY A 125 6.32 7.60 3.70
N ASN A 126 7.48 8.23 3.94
CA ASN A 126 8.44 8.57 2.90
C ASN A 126 9.87 8.45 3.46
N LEU A 127 10.68 7.60 2.83
CA LEU A 127 12.08 7.42 3.18
C LEU A 127 12.92 8.56 2.59
N ILE A 128 13.48 9.39 3.45
CA ILE A 128 14.27 10.56 3.04
C ILE A 128 15.54 10.20 2.26
N ASN A 129 16.11 9.02 2.50
CA ASN A 129 17.32 8.51 1.86
C ASN A 129 17.04 7.36 0.85
N ALA A 130 15.80 7.21 0.39
CA ALA A 130 15.41 6.13 -0.54
C ALA A 130 16.28 6.08 -1.80
N LYS A 131 16.62 7.24 -2.38
CA LYS A 131 17.44 7.32 -3.60
C LYS A 131 18.87 6.82 -3.38
N GLU A 132 19.47 7.12 -2.23
CA GLU A 132 20.80 6.66 -1.87
C GLU A 132 20.80 5.16 -1.64
N LEU A 133 19.87 4.67 -0.83
CA LEU A 133 19.71 3.24 -0.56
C LEU A 133 19.46 2.43 -1.84
N ARG A 134 18.59 2.92 -2.72
CA ARG A 134 18.33 2.28 -4.02
C ARG A 134 19.60 2.13 -4.83
N LYS A 135 20.38 3.21 -4.96
CA LYS A 135 21.63 3.21 -5.69
C LYS A 135 22.64 2.22 -5.11
N ASP A 136 22.78 2.19 -3.80
CA ASP A 136 23.71 1.27 -3.12
C ASP A 136 23.29 -0.20 -3.32
N LEU A 137 21.99 -0.49 -3.25
CA LEU A 137 21.45 -1.81 -3.51
C LEU A 137 21.62 -2.23 -4.97
N GLU A 138 21.39 -1.33 -5.94
CA GLU A 138 21.62 -1.57 -7.36
C GLU A 138 23.09 -1.95 -7.66
N TYR A 139 24.05 -1.29 -6.98
CA TYR A 139 25.47 -1.66 -7.09
C TYR A 139 25.77 -3.07 -6.58
N THR A 140 24.96 -3.61 -5.67
CA THR A 140 25.08 -5.00 -5.20
C THR A 140 24.27 -5.99 -6.04
N GLY A 141 23.56 -5.52 -7.06
CA GLY A 141 22.80 -6.36 -8.00
C GLY A 141 21.30 -6.43 -7.73
N ALA A 142 20.75 -5.58 -6.85
CA ALA A 142 19.32 -5.51 -6.65
C ALA A 142 18.62 -4.94 -7.90
N ILE A 143 17.45 -5.50 -8.21
CA ILE A 143 16.59 -5.07 -9.32
C ILE A 143 15.27 -4.57 -8.73
N PHE A 144 14.90 -3.34 -9.06
CA PHE A 144 13.66 -2.72 -8.60
C PHE A 144 12.61 -2.70 -9.72
N GLN A 145 11.36 -2.92 -9.36
CA GLN A 145 10.23 -2.98 -10.29
C GLN A 145 9.35 -1.72 -10.24
N THR A 146 9.47 -0.93 -9.17
CA THR A 146 8.67 0.26 -8.94
C THR A 146 9.53 1.48 -8.67
N THR A 147 8.92 2.64 -8.57
CA THR A 147 9.62 3.88 -8.18
C THR A 147 9.31 4.31 -6.74
N ILE A 148 8.53 3.49 -5.99
CA ILE A 148 8.22 3.79 -4.59
C ILE A 148 9.43 3.57 -3.70
N ASP A 149 9.52 4.38 -2.66
CA ASP A 149 10.59 4.31 -1.67
C ASP A 149 10.57 3.02 -0.83
N SER A 150 9.38 2.48 -0.60
CA SER A 150 9.18 1.27 0.20
C SER A 150 9.85 0.02 -0.39
N GLU A 151 10.18 0.02 -1.68
CA GLU A 151 10.84 -1.13 -2.32
C GLU A 151 12.30 -1.31 -1.88
N VAL A 152 12.90 -0.29 -1.23
CA VAL A 152 14.27 -0.41 -0.68
C VAL A 152 14.31 -0.95 0.76
N ILE A 153 13.14 -1.17 1.38
CA ILE A 153 13.00 -1.78 2.70
C ILE A 153 13.21 -3.29 2.61
#